data_8dbd45fd0fe5a2bd9d51382fe966f2fe
#
_entry.id   8dbd45fd0fe5a2bd9d51382fe966f2fe
#
_cell.length_a   1.000
_cell.length_b   1.000
_cell.length_c   1.000
_cell.angle_alpha   90.00
_cell.angle_beta   90.00
_cell.angle_gamma   90.00
#
_symmetry.space_group_name_H-M   'P 1'
#
loop_
_entity.id
_entity.type
_entity.pdbx_description
1 polymer ?
#
loop_
_entity_poly.entity_id
_entity_poly.type
_entity_poly.pdbx_seq_one_letter_code
_entity_poly.pdbx_strand_id
1 'polypeptide(L)'
;MQIYSQLAPLALGGAHGSAVAMGFFDGIHLGHRAVITGAVAWAKAHGAAPAVFTFRLPTENKMKGKRLLSTEDKHALIASLGVEYYLCPDFEEIKAMTPEQFVLGIIRDCNARALFCGENFTFGARAAGTPELLRQLCEPLGVEVVVLPMAQFEEKPVSSTRIRTALEGGDIPAANAMLGMPYAIRFTVHHGAGLGRTLGVPTINQLYPQGFQLPRYGIYITRTRIGDRWYPSATGLGTRPTVNSDESKVTCETFIPGFTGDLYGTDPVVEFHAYLSPSKKFDTLDELRECINHAAQRAQEYFEE
;
A
#
# COMPACT_ATOMS: atom_id res chain seq x y z
N MET A 1 5.73 16.58 -3.17
CA MET A 1 4.36 16.38 -3.73
C MET A 1 3.38 17.26 -2.96
N GLN A 2 2.58 18.06 -3.66
CA GLN A 2 1.51 18.86 -3.06
C GLN A 2 0.22 18.04 -3.03
N ILE A 3 -0.55 18.14 -1.91
CA ILE A 3 -1.74 17.32 -1.67
C ILE A 3 -2.96 18.23 -1.59
N TYR A 4 -4.00 17.89 -2.35
CA TYR A 4 -5.27 18.60 -2.40
C TYR A 4 -6.43 17.66 -2.06
N SER A 5 -7.25 18.04 -1.11
CA SER A 5 -8.40 17.25 -0.64
C SER A 5 -9.74 17.67 -1.26
N GLN A 6 -9.75 18.69 -2.12
CA GLN A 6 -10.94 19.21 -2.77
C GLN A 6 -10.68 19.43 -4.27
N LEU A 7 -11.73 19.33 -5.06
CA LEU A 7 -11.71 19.71 -6.48
C LEU A 7 -11.88 21.24 -6.58
N ALA A 8 -10.91 21.89 -7.20
CA ALA A 8 -10.92 23.31 -7.52
C ALA A 8 -9.97 23.56 -8.68
N PRO A 9 -10.17 24.59 -9.51
CA PRO A 9 -9.24 24.92 -10.58
C PRO A 9 -7.85 25.28 -10.03
N LEU A 10 -6.89 24.36 -10.20
CA LEU A 10 -5.54 24.48 -9.63
C LEU A 10 -4.50 25.01 -10.64
N ALA A 11 -4.87 25.14 -11.92
CA ALA A 11 -3.97 25.55 -13.00
C ALA A 11 -2.62 24.82 -13.01
N LEU A 12 -2.63 23.50 -12.72
CA LEU A 12 -1.43 22.68 -12.63
C LEU A 12 -0.60 22.79 -13.91
N GLY A 13 0.73 22.89 -13.75
CA GLY A 13 1.67 23.00 -14.86
C GLY A 13 1.57 24.31 -15.67
N GLY A 14 0.78 25.29 -15.22
CA GLY A 14 0.64 26.58 -15.91
C GLY A 14 0.22 26.41 -17.37
N ALA A 15 0.95 27.01 -18.31
CA ALA A 15 0.65 26.97 -19.75
C ALA A 15 0.82 25.58 -20.36
N HIS A 16 1.65 24.70 -19.79
CA HIS A 16 1.90 23.36 -20.29
C HIS A 16 0.89 22.32 -19.77
N GLY A 17 0.11 22.67 -18.75
CA GLY A 17 -0.91 21.80 -18.16
C GLY A 17 -0.35 20.61 -17.39
N SER A 18 -1.15 19.56 -17.23
CA SER A 18 -0.76 18.39 -16.47
C SER A 18 -1.05 17.07 -17.19
N ALA A 19 -0.33 16.02 -16.79
CA ALA A 19 -0.64 14.63 -17.09
C ALA A 19 -1.18 13.96 -15.81
N VAL A 20 -2.41 13.45 -15.86
CA VAL A 20 -3.12 12.96 -14.68
C VAL A 20 -3.29 11.44 -14.73
N ALA A 21 -2.65 10.73 -13.80
CA ALA A 21 -2.91 9.32 -13.57
C ALA A 21 -4.17 9.16 -12.70
N MET A 22 -5.16 8.41 -13.19
CA MET A 22 -6.45 8.23 -12.52
C MET A 22 -6.63 6.81 -12.02
N GLY A 23 -7.00 6.66 -10.74
CA GLY A 23 -7.25 5.36 -10.13
C GLY A 23 -7.47 5.43 -8.63
N PHE A 24 -7.89 4.32 -8.03
CA PHE A 24 -7.99 4.23 -6.57
C PHE A 24 -6.61 4.05 -5.90
N PHE A 25 -5.68 3.39 -6.60
CA PHE A 25 -4.28 3.23 -6.20
C PHE A 25 -4.08 2.63 -4.80
N ASP A 26 -4.84 1.58 -4.48
CA ASP A 26 -4.61 0.82 -3.26
C ASP A 26 -3.50 -0.22 -3.49
N GLY A 27 -2.46 -0.17 -2.64
CA GLY A 27 -1.28 -1.05 -2.70
C GLY A 27 -0.19 -0.61 -3.67
N ILE A 28 -0.42 0.34 -4.58
CA ILE A 28 0.57 0.82 -5.60
C ILE A 28 1.29 -0.35 -6.30
N HIS A 29 0.52 -1.38 -6.66
CA HIS A 29 1.01 -2.58 -7.35
C HIS A 29 1.50 -2.28 -8.78
N LEU A 30 2.09 -3.26 -9.47
CA LEU A 30 2.72 -3.10 -10.78
C LEU A 30 1.82 -2.38 -11.80
N GLY A 31 0.52 -2.72 -11.88
CA GLY A 31 -0.42 -2.01 -12.76
C GLY A 31 -0.63 -0.54 -12.39
N HIS A 32 -0.71 -0.23 -11.10
CA HIS A 32 -0.80 1.16 -10.62
C HIS A 32 0.48 1.94 -10.94
N ARG A 33 1.65 1.32 -10.74
CA ARG A 33 2.95 1.93 -11.06
C ARG A 33 3.04 2.25 -12.55
N ALA A 34 2.61 1.34 -13.43
CA ALA A 34 2.62 1.58 -14.89
C ALA A 34 1.79 2.81 -15.27
N VAL A 35 0.58 2.97 -14.71
CA VAL A 35 -0.28 4.14 -14.97
C VAL A 35 0.39 5.43 -14.47
N ILE A 36 0.91 5.42 -13.23
CA ILE A 36 1.53 6.61 -12.62
C ILE A 36 2.82 6.99 -13.35
N THR A 37 3.72 6.04 -13.60
CA THR A 37 4.99 6.32 -14.28
C THR A 37 4.80 6.70 -15.74
N GLY A 38 3.76 6.19 -16.41
CA GLY A 38 3.34 6.63 -17.74
C GLY A 38 2.98 8.12 -17.77
N ALA A 39 2.15 8.57 -16.82
CA ALA A 39 1.81 9.98 -16.69
C ALA A 39 3.03 10.86 -16.37
N VAL A 40 3.91 10.41 -15.47
CA VAL A 40 5.16 11.12 -15.14
C VAL A 40 6.08 11.22 -16.36
N ALA A 41 6.24 10.15 -17.12
CA ALA A 41 7.08 10.15 -18.33
C ALA A 41 6.53 11.11 -19.40
N TRP A 42 5.23 11.07 -19.63
CA TRP A 42 4.55 11.98 -20.56
C TRP A 42 4.71 13.45 -20.13
N ALA A 43 4.46 13.74 -18.85
CA ALA A 43 4.61 15.08 -18.29
C ALA A 43 6.02 15.62 -18.51
N LYS A 44 7.03 14.81 -18.23
CA LYS A 44 8.44 15.18 -18.45
C LYS A 44 8.74 15.49 -19.91
N ALA A 45 8.21 14.71 -20.85
CA ALA A 45 8.41 14.90 -22.28
C ALA A 45 7.76 16.18 -22.82
N HIS A 46 6.67 16.65 -22.19
CA HIS A 46 5.90 17.80 -22.66
C HIS A 46 6.05 19.05 -21.77
N GLY A 47 6.96 19.02 -20.78
CA GLY A 47 7.13 20.13 -19.82
C GLY A 47 5.88 20.36 -18.93
N ALA A 48 5.01 19.37 -18.84
CA ALA A 48 3.77 19.42 -18.06
C ALA A 48 3.99 18.93 -16.62
N ALA A 49 3.00 19.15 -15.76
CA ALA A 49 3.06 18.71 -14.36
C ALA A 49 2.51 17.28 -14.20
N PRO A 50 3.24 16.34 -13.55
CA PRO A 50 2.75 15.01 -13.25
C PRO A 50 1.80 15.04 -12.06
N ALA A 51 0.57 14.55 -12.25
CA ALA A 51 -0.48 14.53 -11.24
C ALA A 51 -1.10 13.14 -11.06
N VAL A 52 -1.57 12.88 -9.86
CA VAL A 52 -2.42 11.72 -9.54
C VAL A 52 -3.78 12.21 -9.10
N PHE A 53 -4.83 11.64 -9.66
CA PHE A 53 -6.19 11.78 -9.18
C PHE A 53 -6.67 10.46 -8.57
N THR A 54 -7.08 10.51 -7.33
CA THR A 54 -7.72 9.43 -6.59
C THR A 54 -8.85 10.00 -5.74
N PHE A 55 -9.45 9.20 -4.86
CA PHE A 55 -10.49 9.67 -3.95
C PHE A 55 -10.41 8.97 -2.60
N ARG A 56 -10.93 9.63 -1.57
CA ARG A 56 -10.99 9.10 -0.22
C ARG A 56 -12.35 8.47 0.02
N LEU A 57 -12.35 7.21 0.48
CA LEU A 57 -13.56 6.53 0.93
C LEU A 57 -13.80 6.81 2.42
N PRO A 58 -15.07 6.86 2.87
CA PRO A 58 -15.38 6.82 4.29
C PRO A 58 -14.73 5.63 4.98
N THR A 59 -14.34 5.80 6.23
CA THR A 59 -13.60 4.79 7.00
C THR A 59 -14.34 3.45 7.12
N GLU A 60 -15.67 3.49 7.11
CA GLU A 60 -16.54 2.29 7.21
C GLU A 60 -16.93 1.67 5.87
N ASN A 61 -16.35 2.17 4.76
CA ASN A 61 -16.75 1.71 3.44
C ASN A 61 -16.17 0.32 3.10
N LYS A 62 -17.05 -0.67 2.95
CA LYS A 62 -16.71 -2.06 2.60
C LYS A 62 -16.42 -2.28 1.10
N MET A 63 -16.62 -1.28 0.24
CA MET A 63 -16.58 -1.44 -1.23
C MET A 63 -15.20 -1.84 -1.79
N LYS A 64 -14.11 -1.44 -1.13
CA LYS A 64 -12.74 -1.66 -1.64
C LYS A 64 -11.91 -2.64 -0.80
N GLY A 65 -12.52 -3.30 0.17
CA GLY A 65 -11.83 -4.21 1.07
C GLY A 65 -10.89 -3.49 2.06
N LYS A 66 -10.06 -4.27 2.76
CA LYS A 66 -9.09 -3.76 3.73
C LYS A 66 -7.92 -3.10 3.02
N ARG A 67 -7.37 -2.02 3.61
CA ARG A 67 -6.26 -1.24 3.04
C ARG A 67 -4.96 -2.05 3.00
N LEU A 68 -4.22 -1.93 1.91
CA LEU A 68 -2.88 -2.53 1.76
C LEU A 68 -1.77 -1.61 2.28
N LEU A 69 -2.00 -0.29 2.27
CA LEU A 69 -1.04 0.73 2.70
C LEU A 69 -1.69 1.76 3.62
N SER A 70 -0.89 2.37 4.48
CA SER A 70 -1.28 3.61 5.18
C SER A 70 -1.41 4.76 4.18
N THR A 71 -2.09 5.84 4.58
CA THR A 71 -2.17 7.05 3.76
C THR A 71 -0.79 7.66 3.55
N GLU A 72 0.02 7.68 4.60
CA GLU A 72 1.38 8.20 4.62
C GLU A 72 2.30 7.41 3.68
N ASP A 73 2.25 6.07 3.74
CA ASP A 73 3.05 5.21 2.87
C ASP A 73 2.61 5.31 1.40
N LYS A 74 1.29 5.41 1.15
CA LYS A 74 0.75 5.67 -0.18
C LYS A 74 1.28 6.99 -0.75
N HIS A 75 1.26 8.07 0.04
CA HIS A 75 1.79 9.37 -0.37
C HIS A 75 3.29 9.32 -0.64
N ALA A 76 4.06 8.68 0.24
CA ALA A 76 5.50 8.53 0.07
C ALA A 76 5.86 7.74 -1.20
N LEU A 77 5.17 6.63 -1.47
CA LEU A 77 5.36 5.82 -2.67
C LEU A 77 5.00 6.59 -3.94
N ILE A 78 3.86 7.29 -3.98
CA ILE A 78 3.46 8.07 -5.15
C ILE A 78 4.44 9.21 -5.40
N ALA A 79 4.89 9.90 -4.35
CA ALA A 79 5.91 10.95 -4.47
C ALA A 79 7.24 10.41 -5.01
N SER A 80 7.68 9.21 -4.57
CA SER A 80 8.91 8.57 -5.04
C SER A 80 8.87 8.17 -6.53
N LEU A 81 7.67 8.04 -7.11
CA LEU A 81 7.48 7.82 -8.55
C LEU A 81 7.60 9.12 -9.39
N GLY A 82 7.82 10.27 -8.75
CA GLY A 82 8.01 11.56 -9.44
C GLY A 82 6.73 12.39 -9.60
N VAL A 83 5.66 12.06 -8.89
CA VAL A 83 4.41 12.83 -8.90
C VAL A 83 4.57 14.13 -8.10
N GLU A 84 4.14 15.24 -8.68
CA GLU A 84 4.19 16.56 -8.05
C GLU A 84 2.88 16.94 -7.35
N TYR A 85 1.74 16.51 -7.91
CA TYR A 85 0.41 16.88 -7.44
C TYR A 85 -0.44 15.64 -7.15
N TYR A 86 -1.06 15.61 -5.99
CA TYR A 86 -1.94 14.52 -5.55
C TYR A 86 -3.31 15.08 -5.19
N LEU A 87 -4.33 14.73 -5.97
CA LEU A 87 -5.71 15.17 -5.78
C LEU A 87 -6.53 14.00 -5.21
N CYS A 88 -7.13 14.22 -4.06
CA CYS A 88 -7.88 13.18 -3.35
C CYS A 88 -9.15 13.75 -2.68
N PRO A 89 -10.17 14.15 -3.46
CA PRO A 89 -11.46 14.59 -2.91
C PRO A 89 -12.15 13.45 -2.17
N ASP A 90 -13.17 13.78 -1.36
CA ASP A 90 -14.03 12.78 -0.77
C ASP A 90 -14.90 12.13 -1.87
N PHE A 91 -15.06 10.79 -1.78
CA PHE A 91 -15.89 10.06 -2.75
C PHE A 91 -17.32 10.60 -2.85
N GLU A 92 -17.86 11.09 -1.74
CA GLU A 92 -19.19 11.70 -1.67
C GLU A 92 -19.33 12.91 -2.62
N GLU A 93 -18.27 13.66 -2.87
CA GLU A 93 -18.27 14.82 -3.77
C GLU A 93 -18.38 14.41 -5.25
N ILE A 94 -17.86 13.23 -5.62
CA ILE A 94 -17.75 12.80 -7.01
C ILE A 94 -18.69 11.66 -7.39
N LYS A 95 -19.27 10.93 -6.44
CA LYS A 95 -20.04 9.70 -6.68
C LYS A 95 -21.30 9.90 -7.53
N ALA A 96 -21.87 11.10 -7.51
CA ALA A 96 -23.08 11.44 -8.25
C ALA A 96 -22.82 12.10 -9.62
N MET A 97 -21.55 12.42 -9.94
CA MET A 97 -21.18 13.04 -11.21
C MET A 97 -21.46 12.08 -12.38
N THR A 98 -22.07 12.59 -13.45
CA THR A 98 -22.11 11.83 -14.70
C THR A 98 -20.69 11.63 -15.25
N PRO A 99 -20.45 10.67 -16.17
CA PRO A 99 -19.14 10.52 -16.81
C PRO A 99 -18.62 11.83 -17.42
N GLU A 100 -19.48 12.61 -18.08
CA GLU A 100 -19.15 13.88 -18.70
C GLU A 100 -18.75 14.92 -17.64
N GLN A 101 -19.54 15.06 -16.56
CA GLN A 101 -19.25 15.99 -15.47
C GLN A 101 -17.91 15.65 -14.80
N PHE A 102 -17.64 14.35 -14.61
CA PHE A 102 -16.37 13.89 -14.03
C PHE A 102 -15.19 14.28 -14.93
N VAL A 103 -15.23 13.96 -16.23
CA VAL A 103 -14.14 14.26 -17.17
C VAL A 103 -13.89 15.75 -17.29
N LEU A 104 -14.96 16.54 -17.48
CA LEU A 104 -14.86 18.01 -17.57
C LEU A 104 -14.29 18.60 -16.27
N GLY A 105 -14.72 18.07 -15.13
CA GLY A 105 -14.18 18.46 -13.82
C GLY A 105 -12.67 18.22 -13.72
N ILE A 106 -12.20 17.01 -14.06
CA ILE A 106 -10.77 16.67 -14.03
C ILE A 106 -9.96 17.55 -14.98
N ILE A 107 -10.45 17.75 -16.22
CA ILE A 107 -9.75 18.58 -17.19
C ILE A 107 -9.62 20.02 -16.70
N ARG A 108 -10.70 20.60 -16.18
CA ARG A 108 -10.72 21.97 -15.67
C ARG A 108 -9.84 22.11 -14.42
N ASP A 109 -10.06 21.23 -13.44
CA ASP A 109 -9.48 21.39 -12.10
C ASP A 109 -8.00 21.02 -12.07
N CYS A 110 -7.59 20.06 -12.89
CA CYS A 110 -6.18 19.68 -13.04
C CYS A 110 -5.46 20.38 -14.20
N ASN A 111 -6.14 21.20 -15.01
CA ASN A 111 -5.56 21.72 -16.27
C ASN A 111 -4.98 20.57 -17.12
N ALA A 112 -5.73 19.47 -17.25
CA ALA A 112 -5.22 18.25 -17.83
C ALA A 112 -5.03 18.38 -19.35
N ARG A 113 -3.87 17.91 -19.86
CA ARG A 113 -3.53 17.73 -21.26
C ARG A 113 -3.47 16.26 -21.67
N ALA A 114 -3.23 15.38 -20.68
CA ALA A 114 -3.27 13.94 -20.87
C ALA A 114 -3.86 13.25 -19.62
N LEU A 115 -4.66 12.21 -19.86
CA LEU A 115 -5.27 11.36 -18.84
C LEU A 115 -4.76 9.93 -19.00
N PHE A 116 -4.32 9.33 -17.90
CA PHE A 116 -3.76 7.98 -17.85
C PHE A 116 -4.63 7.08 -16.96
N CYS A 117 -5.02 5.92 -17.47
CA CYS A 117 -5.78 4.93 -16.70
C CYS A 117 -5.45 3.49 -17.13
N GLY A 118 -5.87 2.51 -16.34
CA GLY A 118 -5.82 1.11 -16.74
C GLY A 118 -7.03 0.70 -17.58
N GLU A 119 -6.94 -0.44 -18.29
CA GLU A 119 -8.04 -0.99 -19.12
C GLU A 119 -9.34 -1.25 -18.34
N ASN A 120 -9.22 -1.53 -17.03
CA ASN A 120 -10.37 -1.80 -16.17
C ASN A 120 -10.86 -0.56 -15.40
N PHE A 121 -10.43 0.63 -15.79
CA PHE A 121 -10.84 1.87 -15.13
C PHE A 121 -12.32 2.16 -15.38
N THR A 122 -13.01 2.51 -14.31
CA THR A 122 -14.41 2.97 -14.40
C THR A 122 -14.58 4.26 -13.61
N PHE A 123 -15.46 5.14 -14.06
CA PHE A 123 -15.70 6.44 -13.46
C PHE A 123 -17.16 6.90 -13.61
N GLY A 124 -17.47 8.02 -12.94
CA GLY A 124 -18.82 8.57 -12.97
C GLY A 124 -19.85 7.74 -12.16
N ALA A 125 -21.06 8.23 -12.11
CA ALA A 125 -22.14 7.61 -11.35
C ALA A 125 -22.36 6.17 -11.79
N ARG A 126 -22.47 5.26 -10.81
CA ARG A 126 -22.65 3.80 -11.03
C ARG A 126 -21.57 3.16 -11.90
N ALA A 127 -20.35 3.74 -11.93
CA ALA A 127 -19.24 3.27 -12.76
C ALA A 127 -19.61 3.17 -14.26
N ALA A 128 -20.43 4.09 -14.77
CA ALA A 128 -20.90 4.07 -16.15
C ALA A 128 -19.84 4.49 -17.17
N GLY A 129 -18.79 5.21 -16.73
CA GLY A 129 -17.65 5.59 -17.58
C GLY A 129 -16.68 4.45 -17.80
N THR A 130 -16.22 4.29 -19.04
CA THR A 130 -15.21 3.31 -19.46
C THR A 130 -14.05 4.01 -20.16
N PRO A 131 -12.89 3.36 -20.37
CA PRO A 131 -11.78 3.95 -21.12
C PRO A 131 -12.19 4.41 -22.55
N GLU A 132 -13.08 3.68 -23.20
CA GLU A 132 -13.65 4.07 -24.51
C GLU A 132 -14.40 5.39 -24.42
N LEU A 133 -15.34 5.50 -23.46
CA LEU A 133 -16.10 6.73 -23.25
C LEU A 133 -15.17 7.89 -22.85
N LEU A 134 -14.11 7.60 -22.07
CA LEU A 134 -13.11 8.61 -21.70
C LEU A 134 -12.44 9.20 -22.95
N ARG A 135 -12.03 8.35 -23.93
CA ARG A 135 -11.44 8.82 -25.21
C ARG A 135 -12.43 9.69 -25.98
N GLN A 136 -13.68 9.23 -26.12
CA GLN A 136 -14.73 9.97 -26.85
C GLN A 136 -15.00 11.35 -26.25
N LEU A 137 -14.99 11.48 -24.92
CA LEU A 137 -15.20 12.74 -24.23
C LEU A 137 -13.99 13.69 -24.32
N CYS A 138 -12.78 13.14 -24.35
CA CYS A 138 -11.54 13.91 -24.35
C CYS A 138 -11.10 14.38 -25.74
N GLU A 139 -11.39 13.59 -26.80
CA GLU A 139 -10.98 13.86 -28.18
C GLU A 139 -11.37 15.27 -28.69
N PRO A 140 -12.66 15.72 -28.55
CA PRO A 140 -13.05 17.06 -29.00
C PRO A 140 -12.45 18.20 -28.16
N LEU A 141 -11.88 17.88 -26.99
CA LEU A 141 -11.24 18.82 -26.08
C LEU A 141 -9.72 18.90 -26.27
N GLY A 142 -9.16 18.08 -27.19
CA GLY A 142 -7.73 18.00 -27.43
C GLY A 142 -6.93 17.44 -26.25
N VAL A 143 -7.54 16.61 -25.41
CA VAL A 143 -6.89 15.95 -24.26
C VAL A 143 -6.56 14.51 -24.65
N GLU A 144 -5.29 14.14 -24.53
CA GLU A 144 -4.80 12.79 -24.84
C GLU A 144 -5.28 11.78 -23.77
N VAL A 145 -5.69 10.58 -24.20
CA VAL A 145 -6.06 9.48 -23.30
C VAL A 145 -5.19 8.27 -23.55
N VAL A 146 -4.39 7.92 -22.55
CA VAL A 146 -3.49 6.76 -22.58
C VAL A 146 -4.04 5.68 -21.65
N VAL A 147 -4.41 4.54 -22.23
CA VAL A 147 -4.92 3.38 -21.49
C VAL A 147 -3.83 2.32 -21.43
N LEU A 148 -3.39 2.01 -20.21
CA LEU A 148 -2.33 1.04 -19.93
C LEU A 148 -2.92 -0.37 -19.81
N PRO A 149 -2.27 -1.40 -20.42
CA PRO A 149 -2.69 -2.78 -20.26
C PRO A 149 -2.53 -3.25 -18.81
N MET A 150 -3.32 -4.26 -18.43
CA MET A 150 -3.20 -4.88 -17.10
C MET A 150 -1.85 -5.56 -16.95
N ALA A 151 -1.10 -5.19 -15.90
CA ALA A 151 0.10 -5.93 -15.54
C ALA A 151 -0.25 -7.40 -15.22
N GLN A 152 0.60 -8.33 -15.62
CA GLN A 152 0.37 -9.76 -15.44
C GLN A 152 1.36 -10.33 -14.43
N PHE A 153 0.89 -11.31 -13.66
CA PHE A 153 1.69 -12.19 -12.82
C PHE A 153 1.11 -13.60 -12.93
N GLU A 154 1.94 -14.58 -13.36
CA GLU A 154 1.50 -15.96 -13.65
C GLU A 154 0.30 -16.01 -14.60
N GLU A 155 0.41 -15.30 -15.72
CA GLU A 155 -0.61 -15.23 -16.79
C GLU A 155 -1.99 -14.70 -16.35
N LYS A 156 -2.07 -14.10 -15.17
CA LYS A 156 -3.30 -13.51 -14.62
C LYS A 156 -3.10 -12.03 -14.28
N PRO A 157 -4.13 -11.20 -14.48
CA PRO A 157 -4.05 -9.78 -14.16
C PRO A 157 -3.68 -9.54 -12.69
N VAL A 158 -2.75 -8.62 -12.46
CA VAL A 158 -2.42 -8.11 -11.13
C VAL A 158 -3.56 -7.22 -10.63
N SER A 159 -3.98 -7.43 -9.38
CA SER A 159 -5.01 -6.61 -8.74
C SER A 159 -4.85 -6.58 -7.23
N SER A 160 -5.34 -5.53 -6.57
CA SER A 160 -5.36 -5.43 -5.10
C SER A 160 -6.11 -6.61 -4.45
N THR A 161 -7.13 -7.17 -5.11
CA THR A 161 -7.85 -8.36 -4.63
C THR A 161 -6.95 -9.59 -4.60
N ARG A 162 -6.21 -9.87 -5.69
CA ARG A 162 -5.28 -11.01 -5.71
C ARG A 162 -4.16 -10.86 -4.68
N ILE A 163 -3.66 -9.63 -4.49
CA ILE A 163 -2.64 -9.35 -3.47
C ILE A 163 -3.19 -9.66 -2.07
N ARG A 164 -4.44 -9.24 -1.77
CA ARG A 164 -5.07 -9.57 -0.48
C ARG A 164 -5.22 -11.07 -0.29
N THR A 165 -5.67 -11.79 -1.31
CA THR A 165 -5.78 -13.26 -1.27
C THR A 165 -4.43 -13.93 -1.04
N ALA A 166 -3.35 -13.47 -1.68
CA ALA A 166 -2.00 -13.98 -1.46
C ALA A 166 -1.54 -13.74 -0.02
N LEU A 167 -1.75 -12.53 0.52
CA LEU A 167 -1.42 -12.21 1.92
C LEU A 167 -2.23 -13.08 2.91
N GLU A 168 -3.52 -13.25 2.69
CA GLU A 168 -4.41 -14.10 3.51
C GLU A 168 -4.02 -15.58 3.46
N GLY A 169 -3.51 -16.04 2.32
CA GLY A 169 -2.98 -17.38 2.13
C GLY A 169 -1.57 -17.59 2.72
N GLY A 170 -0.85 -16.51 3.02
CA GLY A 170 0.56 -16.55 3.43
C GLY A 170 1.55 -16.65 2.25
N ASP A 171 1.08 -16.49 1.02
CA ASP A 171 1.93 -16.44 -0.17
C ASP A 171 2.56 -15.05 -0.34
N ILE A 172 3.52 -14.77 0.53
CA ILE A 172 4.23 -13.50 0.57
C ILE A 172 5.05 -13.24 -0.71
N PRO A 173 5.76 -14.24 -1.27
CA PRO A 173 6.47 -14.05 -2.53
C PRO A 173 5.56 -13.59 -3.67
N ALA A 174 4.39 -14.23 -3.86
CA ALA A 174 3.43 -13.81 -4.88
C ALA A 174 2.85 -12.41 -4.62
N ALA A 175 2.55 -12.08 -3.36
CA ALA A 175 2.10 -10.73 -3.00
C ALA A 175 3.16 -9.68 -3.33
N ASN A 176 4.43 -9.93 -2.98
CA ASN A 176 5.56 -9.05 -3.24
C ASN A 176 5.83 -8.89 -4.75
N ALA A 177 5.77 -9.98 -5.51
CA ALA A 177 5.91 -9.94 -6.97
C ALA A 177 4.83 -9.08 -7.62
N MET A 178 3.58 -9.21 -7.20
CA MET A 178 2.46 -8.38 -7.69
C MET A 178 2.56 -6.92 -7.27
N LEU A 179 3.03 -6.64 -6.05
CA LEU A 179 3.29 -5.28 -5.56
C LEU A 179 4.49 -4.63 -6.27
N GLY A 180 5.47 -5.43 -6.74
CA GLY A 180 6.76 -4.95 -7.24
C GLY A 180 7.66 -4.40 -6.13
N MET A 181 7.38 -4.77 -4.87
CA MET A 181 8.16 -4.45 -3.68
C MET A 181 7.71 -5.37 -2.53
N PRO A 182 8.53 -5.55 -1.47
CA PRO A 182 8.10 -6.27 -0.28
C PRO A 182 6.87 -5.61 0.37
N TYR A 183 5.90 -6.46 0.77
CA TYR A 183 4.81 -6.01 1.63
C TYR A 183 5.39 -5.60 2.97
N ALA A 184 5.06 -4.42 3.44
CA ALA A 184 5.63 -3.85 4.64
C ALA A 184 4.57 -3.23 5.54
N ILE A 185 4.86 -3.21 6.84
CA ILE A 185 4.11 -2.46 7.84
C ILE A 185 5.02 -1.41 8.50
N ARG A 186 4.40 -0.30 8.89
CA ARG A 186 5.04 0.76 9.66
C ARG A 186 4.05 1.26 10.70
N PHE A 187 4.10 0.65 11.88
CA PHE A 187 3.23 0.99 12.99
C PHE A 187 4.06 1.30 14.22
N THR A 188 3.49 2.10 15.12
CA THR A 188 4.18 2.49 16.34
C THR A 188 4.46 1.29 17.25
N VAL A 189 5.67 1.25 17.79
CA VAL A 189 6.08 0.23 18.75
C VAL A 189 5.50 0.55 20.13
N HIS A 190 4.75 -0.38 20.68
CA HIS A 190 4.12 -0.30 21.99
C HIS A 190 4.75 -1.26 23.00
N HIS A 191 4.55 -0.99 24.28
CA HIS A 191 4.91 -1.93 25.33
C HIS A 191 4.09 -3.21 25.21
N GLY A 192 4.78 -4.35 25.19
CA GLY A 192 4.20 -5.69 25.25
C GLY A 192 4.27 -6.28 26.66
N ALA A 193 3.98 -7.57 26.81
CA ALA A 193 4.12 -8.28 28.09
C ALA A 193 5.58 -8.44 28.55
N GLY A 194 6.57 -8.13 27.72
CA GLY A 194 7.98 -8.21 28.05
C GLY A 194 8.56 -9.63 28.14
N LEU A 195 7.79 -10.64 27.78
CA LEU A 195 8.18 -12.06 27.90
C LEU A 195 9.45 -12.38 27.11
N GLY A 196 9.58 -11.86 25.88
CA GLY A 196 10.79 -12.05 25.07
C GLY A 196 12.05 -11.51 25.72
N ARG A 197 11.96 -10.41 26.50
CA ARG A 197 13.11 -9.86 27.24
C ARG A 197 13.60 -10.82 28.32
N THR A 198 12.69 -11.47 29.05
CA THR A 198 13.07 -12.45 30.09
C THR A 198 13.69 -13.72 29.49
N LEU A 199 13.38 -14.02 28.24
CA LEU A 199 13.90 -15.16 27.49
C LEU A 199 15.21 -14.86 26.73
N GLY A 200 15.72 -13.63 26.78
CA GLY A 200 16.90 -13.21 26.02
C GLY A 200 16.65 -13.01 24.52
N VAL A 201 15.39 -12.98 24.09
CA VAL A 201 14.92 -12.73 22.70
C VAL A 201 13.94 -11.55 22.68
N PRO A 202 14.40 -10.31 22.97
CA PRO A 202 13.52 -9.15 23.07
C PRO A 202 12.85 -8.85 21.72
N THR A 203 11.53 -8.69 21.75
CA THR A 203 10.72 -8.36 20.57
C THR A 203 10.17 -6.94 20.66
N ILE A 204 10.06 -6.25 19.54
CA ILE A 204 9.20 -5.07 19.40
C ILE A 204 7.76 -5.53 19.14
N ASN A 205 6.80 -4.72 19.61
CA ASN A 205 5.38 -5.01 19.47
C ASN A 205 4.69 -3.88 18.71
N GLN A 206 4.20 -4.18 17.53
CA GLN A 206 3.41 -3.25 16.73
C GLN A 206 1.96 -3.74 16.68
N LEU A 207 1.01 -2.85 17.00
CA LEU A 207 -0.42 -3.17 16.93
C LEU A 207 -0.91 -2.98 15.50
N TYR A 208 -1.60 -3.99 14.97
CA TYR A 208 -2.21 -3.90 13.65
C TYR A 208 -3.49 -3.07 13.71
N PRO A 209 -3.57 -1.94 12.98
CA PRO A 209 -4.76 -1.10 13.00
C PRO A 209 -5.96 -1.78 12.34
N GLN A 210 -7.16 -1.45 12.81
CA GLN A 210 -8.38 -1.91 12.14
C GLN A 210 -8.47 -1.38 10.69
N GLY A 211 -9.06 -2.18 9.81
CA GLY A 211 -9.24 -1.83 8.40
C GLY A 211 -8.03 -2.06 7.51
N PHE A 212 -6.90 -2.56 8.05
CA PHE A 212 -5.77 -3.01 7.24
C PHE A 212 -5.87 -4.49 6.86
N GLN A 213 -5.31 -4.83 5.71
CA GLN A 213 -5.19 -6.19 5.25
C GLN A 213 -4.22 -6.97 6.15
N LEU A 214 -4.72 -8.06 6.74
CA LEU A 214 -3.91 -8.94 7.56
C LEU A 214 -3.33 -10.06 6.70
N PRO A 215 -2.01 -10.30 6.74
CA PRO A 215 -1.44 -11.55 6.29
C PRO A 215 -1.95 -12.73 7.14
N ARG A 216 -1.77 -13.95 6.66
CA ARG A 216 -2.07 -15.17 7.41
C ARG A 216 -1.38 -15.14 8.77
N TYR A 217 -2.05 -15.56 9.84
CA TYR A 217 -1.39 -15.66 11.15
C TYR A 217 -0.29 -16.72 11.14
N GLY A 218 0.86 -16.37 11.71
CA GLY A 218 2.03 -17.24 11.71
C GLY A 218 3.35 -16.52 11.93
N ILE A 219 4.42 -17.23 11.61
CA ILE A 219 5.79 -16.76 11.74
C ILE A 219 6.34 -16.47 10.35
N TYR A 220 7.09 -15.38 10.23
CA TYR A 220 7.60 -14.85 8.97
C TYR A 220 9.09 -14.57 9.01
N ILE A 221 9.75 -14.77 7.90
CA ILE A 221 11.02 -14.12 7.57
C ILE A 221 10.70 -12.68 7.23
N THR A 222 11.35 -11.77 7.95
CA THR A 222 11.20 -10.33 7.77
C THR A 222 12.56 -9.64 7.80
N ARG A 223 12.62 -8.39 7.35
CA ARG A 223 13.71 -7.48 7.71
C ARG A 223 13.12 -6.19 8.26
N THR A 224 13.81 -5.63 9.23
CA THR A 224 13.37 -4.43 9.94
C THR A 224 14.32 -3.28 9.67
N ARG A 225 13.79 -2.13 9.23
CA ARG A 225 14.57 -0.91 9.05
C ARG A 225 14.52 -0.05 10.31
N ILE A 226 15.71 0.27 10.82
CA ILE A 226 15.90 1.15 11.97
C ILE A 226 16.88 2.24 11.54
N GLY A 227 16.41 3.47 11.46
CA GLY A 227 17.13 4.54 10.76
C GLY A 227 17.37 4.17 9.30
N ASP A 228 18.63 4.19 8.87
CA ASP A 228 19.03 3.84 7.49
C ASP A 228 19.53 2.39 7.36
N ARG A 229 19.50 1.61 8.43
CA ARG A 229 20.02 0.24 8.46
C ARG A 229 18.90 -0.80 8.46
N TRP A 230 19.08 -1.85 7.65
CA TRP A 230 18.24 -3.03 7.62
C TRP A 230 18.84 -4.15 8.46
N TYR A 231 17.97 -4.85 9.21
CA TYR A 231 18.31 -6.00 10.03
C TYR A 231 17.44 -7.20 9.64
N PRO A 232 18.01 -8.36 9.32
CA PRO A 232 17.26 -9.61 9.28
C PRO A 232 16.47 -9.78 10.58
N SER A 233 15.21 -10.17 10.48
CA SER A 233 14.34 -10.29 11.65
C SER A 233 13.31 -11.39 11.47
N ALA A 234 12.72 -11.86 12.55
CA ALA A 234 11.62 -12.81 12.55
C ALA A 234 10.39 -12.19 13.20
N THR A 235 9.25 -12.28 12.52
CA THR A 235 8.00 -11.67 12.97
C THR A 235 6.93 -12.71 13.21
N GLY A 236 6.37 -12.74 14.41
CA GLY A 236 5.13 -13.45 14.73
C GLY A 236 3.93 -12.51 14.54
N LEU A 237 2.95 -12.92 13.73
CA LEU A 237 1.66 -12.25 13.56
C LEU A 237 0.57 -13.09 14.18
N GLY A 238 -0.21 -12.52 15.11
CA GLY A 238 -1.29 -13.24 15.75
C GLY A 238 -2.16 -12.38 16.65
N THR A 239 -3.16 -13.00 17.28
CA THR A 239 -4.04 -12.35 18.24
C THR A 239 -3.54 -12.58 19.66
N ARG A 240 -3.58 -11.53 20.50
CA ARG A 240 -3.43 -11.68 21.95
C ARG A 240 -4.80 -11.56 22.63
N PRO A 241 -5.19 -12.51 23.51
CA PRO A 241 -6.31 -12.31 24.40
C PRO A 241 -5.99 -11.14 25.34
N THR A 242 -6.80 -10.10 25.34
CA THR A 242 -6.72 -9.04 26.36
C THR A 242 -7.58 -9.43 27.54
N VAL A 243 -7.01 -9.43 28.73
CA VAL A 243 -7.63 -9.89 29.98
C VAL A 243 -8.89 -9.09 30.37
N ASN A 244 -9.12 -7.91 29.77
CA ASN A 244 -10.21 -6.99 30.14
C ASN A 244 -11.02 -6.41 28.97
N SER A 245 -10.94 -6.95 27.75
CA SER A 245 -11.76 -6.49 26.63
C SER A 245 -12.15 -7.67 25.73
N ASP A 246 -13.39 -7.66 25.24
CA ASP A 246 -13.92 -8.65 24.27
C ASP A 246 -13.24 -8.59 22.89
N GLU A 247 -12.30 -7.67 22.65
CA GLU A 247 -11.61 -7.53 21.38
C GLU A 247 -10.18 -8.09 21.46
N SER A 248 -9.93 -9.15 20.69
CA SER A 248 -8.57 -9.63 20.44
C SER A 248 -7.82 -8.66 19.54
N LYS A 249 -6.77 -8.02 20.08
CA LYS A 249 -5.87 -7.17 19.29
C LYS A 249 -4.90 -8.02 18.49
N VAL A 250 -4.76 -7.71 17.20
CA VAL A 250 -3.73 -8.32 16.35
C VAL A 250 -2.40 -7.61 16.59
N THR A 251 -1.36 -8.40 16.86
CA THR A 251 -0.01 -7.89 17.12
C THR A 251 1.00 -8.49 16.14
N CYS A 252 1.95 -7.66 15.73
CA CYS A 252 3.22 -8.08 15.13
C CYS A 252 4.30 -8.03 16.22
N GLU A 253 4.88 -9.16 16.54
CA GLU A 253 5.99 -9.30 17.47
C GLU A 253 7.24 -9.63 16.69
N THR A 254 8.17 -8.67 16.60
CA THR A 254 9.36 -8.84 15.77
C THR A 254 10.60 -8.93 16.63
N PHE A 255 11.32 -10.04 16.52
CA PHE A 255 12.67 -10.23 17.07
C PHE A 255 13.71 -9.78 16.04
N ILE A 256 14.66 -8.94 16.47
CA ILE A 256 15.70 -8.34 15.64
C ILE A 256 17.07 -8.76 16.20
N PRO A 257 17.66 -9.83 15.69
CA PRO A 257 18.97 -10.31 16.16
C PRO A 257 20.04 -9.24 16.01
N GLY A 258 20.90 -9.11 17.04
CA GLY A 258 22.01 -8.17 17.02
C GLY A 258 21.64 -6.69 17.17
N PHE A 259 20.36 -6.37 17.33
CA PHE A 259 19.94 -5.01 17.67
C PHE A 259 19.83 -4.84 19.19
N THR A 260 20.45 -3.79 19.70
CA THR A 260 20.33 -3.34 21.08
C THR A 260 19.94 -1.87 21.09
N GLY A 261 18.81 -1.54 21.69
CA GLY A 261 18.31 -0.17 21.74
C GLY A 261 16.85 -0.12 22.16
N ASP A 262 16.34 1.10 22.35
CA ASP A 262 14.94 1.36 22.63
C ASP A 262 14.25 1.87 21.38
N LEU A 263 13.14 1.23 21.00
CA LEU A 263 12.31 1.57 19.84
C LEU A 263 10.88 1.96 20.23
N TYR A 264 10.56 2.07 21.52
CA TYR A 264 9.22 2.47 21.95
C TYR A 264 8.84 3.85 21.39
N GLY A 265 7.62 3.97 20.90
CA GLY A 265 7.11 5.21 20.30
C GLY A 265 7.68 5.53 18.92
N THR A 266 8.54 4.69 18.34
CA THR A 266 9.02 4.83 16.97
C THR A 266 8.22 3.93 16.01
N ASP A 267 8.36 4.17 14.69
CA ASP A 267 7.64 3.47 13.64
C ASP A 267 8.61 2.74 12.68
N PRO A 268 9.33 1.69 13.15
CA PRO A 268 10.23 0.92 12.29
C PRO A 268 9.42 0.23 11.17
N VAL A 269 10.02 0.16 9.98
CA VAL A 269 9.44 -0.56 8.85
C VAL A 269 9.79 -2.03 8.97
N VAL A 270 8.81 -2.91 8.93
CA VAL A 270 8.98 -4.37 8.88
C VAL A 270 8.49 -4.89 7.54
N GLU A 271 9.42 -5.37 6.71
CA GLU A 271 9.13 -6.00 5.42
C GLU A 271 8.98 -7.51 5.56
N PHE A 272 7.92 -8.05 4.95
CA PHE A 272 7.62 -9.48 4.93
C PHE A 272 8.19 -10.11 3.67
N HIS A 273 8.92 -11.21 3.82
CA HIS A 273 9.59 -11.90 2.70
C HIS A 273 9.10 -13.33 2.49
N ALA A 274 8.94 -14.10 3.57
CA ALA A 274 8.42 -15.45 3.47
C ALA A 274 7.60 -15.85 4.71
N TYR A 275 6.62 -16.70 4.51
CA TYR A 275 5.88 -17.36 5.57
C TYR A 275 6.62 -18.64 5.98
N LEU A 276 6.91 -18.80 7.27
CA LEU A 276 7.64 -19.97 7.78
C LEU A 276 6.71 -21.06 8.30
N SER A 277 5.79 -20.69 9.19
CA SER A 277 4.92 -21.66 9.85
C SER A 277 3.67 -21.01 10.47
N PRO A 278 2.60 -21.80 10.73
CA PRO A 278 1.46 -21.33 11.51
C PRO A 278 1.86 -20.93 12.93
N SER A 279 1.11 -20.01 13.52
CA SER A 279 1.18 -19.78 14.97
C SER A 279 0.80 -21.05 15.72
N LYS A 280 1.60 -21.39 16.73
CA LYS A 280 1.32 -22.53 17.62
C LYS A 280 1.34 -22.09 19.08
N LYS A 281 0.67 -22.82 19.94
CA LYS A 281 0.85 -22.70 21.39
C LYS A 281 2.12 -23.44 21.77
N PHE A 282 2.82 -22.90 22.75
CA PHE A 282 4.02 -23.53 23.32
C PHE A 282 3.68 -23.99 24.74
N ASP A 283 4.11 -25.17 25.10
CA ASP A 283 3.91 -25.74 26.44
C ASP A 283 4.94 -25.18 27.42
N THR A 284 6.11 -24.78 26.92
CA THR A 284 7.21 -24.23 27.71
C THR A 284 7.78 -22.94 27.11
N LEU A 285 8.41 -22.14 27.96
CA LEU A 285 9.11 -20.92 27.54
C LEU A 285 10.37 -21.23 26.71
N ASP A 286 11.01 -22.37 26.96
CA ASP A 286 12.17 -22.80 26.18
C ASP A 286 11.80 -23.14 24.73
N GLU A 287 10.68 -23.84 24.51
CA GLU A 287 10.16 -24.08 23.14
C GLU A 287 9.84 -22.78 22.39
N LEU A 288 9.27 -21.80 23.07
CA LEU A 288 9.04 -20.47 22.47
C LEU A 288 10.35 -19.81 22.08
N ARG A 289 11.35 -19.81 22.98
CA ARG A 289 12.68 -19.24 22.71
C ARG A 289 13.36 -19.92 21.53
N GLU A 290 13.36 -21.25 21.48
CA GLU A 290 13.94 -22.04 20.38
C GLU A 290 13.25 -21.70 19.04
N CYS A 291 11.94 -21.60 19.03
CA CYS A 291 11.16 -21.24 17.85
C CYS A 291 11.54 -19.84 17.33
N ILE A 292 11.68 -18.84 18.21
CA ILE A 292 12.08 -17.48 17.85
C ILE A 292 13.51 -17.47 17.29
N ASN A 293 14.44 -18.16 17.94
CA ASN A 293 15.84 -18.24 17.50
C ASN A 293 15.97 -18.95 16.16
N HIS A 294 15.26 -20.07 15.95
CA HIS A 294 15.24 -20.77 14.68
C HIS A 294 14.69 -19.87 13.55
N ALA A 295 13.59 -19.17 13.79
CA ALA A 295 13.03 -18.25 12.80
C ALA A 295 13.98 -17.09 12.47
N ALA A 296 14.70 -16.56 13.49
CA ALA A 296 15.70 -15.52 13.31
C ALA A 296 16.93 -16.01 12.53
N GLN A 297 17.39 -17.24 12.79
CA GLN A 297 18.47 -17.86 12.02
C GLN A 297 18.06 -18.02 10.56
N ARG A 298 16.84 -18.53 10.28
CA ARG A 298 16.29 -18.63 8.93
C ARG A 298 16.22 -17.28 8.21
N ALA A 299 15.92 -16.21 8.95
CA ALA A 299 15.91 -14.86 8.39
C ALA A 299 17.33 -14.38 8.04
N GLN A 300 18.34 -14.67 8.88
CA GLN A 300 19.73 -14.34 8.57
C GLN A 300 20.20 -15.08 7.32
N GLU A 301 20.01 -16.40 7.27
CA GLU A 301 20.35 -17.24 6.10
C GLU A 301 19.70 -16.70 4.80
N TYR A 302 18.41 -16.32 4.85
CA TYR A 302 17.66 -15.82 3.70
C TYR A 302 18.22 -14.52 3.11
N PHE A 303 18.82 -13.65 3.92
CA PHE A 303 19.38 -12.36 3.46
C PHE A 303 20.90 -12.40 3.25
N GLU A 304 21.56 -13.53 3.52
CA GLU A 304 22.96 -13.77 3.20
C GLU A 304 23.14 -14.44 1.83
N GLU A 305 22.07 -15.09 1.28
CA GLU A 305 22.01 -15.63 -0.08
C GLU A 305 21.79 -14.49 -1.12
#